data_9ea02432a94025d54332d92be5cf44bf
#
_entry.id   9ea02432a94025d54332d92be5cf44bf
#
_cell.length_a   1.000
_cell.length_b   1.000
_cell.length_c   1.000
_cell.angle_alpha   90.00
_cell.angle_beta   90.00
_cell.angle_gamma   90.00
#
_symmetry.space_group_name_H-M   'P 1'
#
loop_
_entity.id
_entity.type
_entity.pdbx_description
1 polymer ?
#
loop_
_entity_poly.entity_id
_entity_poly.type
_entity_poly.pdbx_seq_one_letter_code
_entity_poly.pdbx_strand_id
1 'polypeptide(L)'
;SGENAPVSPARAYLLSLNSHRSRQTMASFLNIVAVMLGAASLESCSWGSLRRHHVMAVTELLRDTGRATATVNTYLSALKGVAKEAWMLKLMDVESFQHIRAVRNLRGSRLPRGRALPPEEIRSLFAACEADDSSIGIRDAAMLAVILGCGLRRSEAVGLDLCDIVTDERALRVLGKGNKERLAYMPAGTWQRLRKWIDDVRGEKDGPLFTRIRRFDTLTNDR
;
A
#
# COMPACT_ATOMS: atom_id res chain seq x y z
N SER A 1 28.28 5.62 27.42
CA SER A 1 26.99 5.30 28.07
C SER A 1 25.87 5.83 27.19
N GLY A 2 25.35 4.97 26.28
CA GLY A 2 24.16 5.28 25.51
C GLY A 2 22.94 5.03 26.39
N GLU A 3 22.38 6.06 26.96
CA GLU A 3 21.07 6.00 27.60
C GLU A 3 20.04 5.51 26.57
N ASN A 4 19.54 4.32 26.77
CA ASN A 4 18.42 3.76 26.03
C ASN A 4 17.19 4.64 26.34
N ALA A 5 16.92 5.64 25.52
CA ALA A 5 15.71 6.44 25.65
C ALA A 5 14.50 5.48 25.67
N PRO A 6 13.58 5.60 26.62
CA PRO A 6 12.45 4.68 26.75
C PRO A 6 11.69 4.62 25.42
N VAL A 7 11.54 3.40 24.89
CA VAL A 7 10.86 3.19 23.60
C VAL A 7 9.42 3.68 23.71
N SER A 8 9.07 4.72 22.97
CA SER A 8 7.69 5.22 22.91
C SER A 8 6.73 4.10 22.44
N PRO A 9 5.55 3.91 23.07
CA PRO A 9 4.55 2.95 22.60
C PRO A 9 4.18 3.12 21.13
N ALA A 10 4.11 4.35 20.64
CA ALA A 10 3.87 4.63 19.23
C ALA A 10 5.01 4.10 18.34
N ARG A 11 6.25 4.27 18.76
CA ARG A 11 7.40 3.77 18.03
C ARG A 11 7.47 2.24 18.03
N ALA A 12 7.17 1.59 19.18
CA ALA A 12 7.05 0.14 19.26
C ALA A 12 5.98 -0.40 18.31
N TYR A 13 4.82 0.23 18.28
CA TYR A 13 3.76 -0.11 17.33
C TYR A 13 4.21 0.04 15.87
N LEU A 14 4.87 1.14 15.51
CA LEU A 14 5.35 1.34 14.14
C LEU A 14 6.36 0.27 13.74
N LEU A 15 7.26 -0.13 14.64
CA LEU A 15 8.24 -1.20 14.41
C LEU A 15 7.59 -2.58 14.24
N SER A 16 6.44 -2.82 14.87
CA SER A 16 5.68 -4.07 14.71
C SER A 16 5.04 -4.24 13.33
N LEU A 17 4.99 -3.18 12.52
CA LEU A 17 4.40 -3.20 11.17
C LEU A 17 5.41 -3.72 10.14
N ASN A 18 5.03 -4.71 9.35
CA ASN A 18 5.92 -5.38 8.39
C ASN A 18 6.29 -4.51 7.17
N SER A 19 5.44 -3.56 6.76
CA SER A 19 5.61 -2.79 5.53
C SER A 19 6.05 -1.37 5.84
N HIS A 20 7.09 -0.89 5.15
CA HIS A 20 7.57 0.50 5.24
C HIS A 20 6.44 1.50 4.97
N ARG A 21 5.62 1.26 3.94
CA ARG A 21 4.47 2.12 3.60
C ARG A 21 3.41 2.15 4.72
N SER A 22 3.15 1.01 5.36
CA SER A 22 2.24 0.95 6.51
C SER A 22 2.79 1.77 7.68
N ARG A 23 4.10 1.69 7.94
CA ARG A 23 4.77 2.50 8.97
C ARG A 23 4.61 3.98 8.71
N GLN A 24 4.89 4.45 7.50
CA GLN A 24 4.72 5.86 7.12
C GLN A 24 3.28 6.34 7.28
N THR A 25 2.31 5.55 6.80
CA THR A 25 0.88 5.90 6.92
C THR A 25 0.45 5.97 8.38
N MET A 26 0.82 4.99 9.19
CA MET A 26 0.45 4.96 10.61
C MET A 26 1.18 6.05 11.40
N ALA A 27 2.43 6.37 11.07
CA ALA A 27 3.15 7.50 11.69
C ALA A 27 2.43 8.83 11.41
N SER A 28 2.02 9.07 10.16
CA SER A 28 1.21 10.24 9.81
C SER A 28 -0.10 10.30 10.60
N PHE A 29 -0.80 9.18 10.72
CA PHE A 29 -2.04 9.09 11.48
C PHE A 29 -1.83 9.36 12.98
N LEU A 30 -0.82 8.76 13.57
CA LEU A 30 -0.50 8.97 14.98
C LEU A 30 -0.04 10.41 15.26
N ASN A 31 0.64 11.05 14.34
CA ASN A 31 0.99 12.47 14.46
C ASN A 31 -0.27 13.37 14.51
N ILE A 32 -1.23 13.11 13.63
CA ILE A 32 -2.52 13.84 13.64
C ILE A 32 -3.23 13.62 14.98
N VAL A 33 -3.28 12.39 15.48
CA VAL A 33 -3.89 12.06 16.77
C VAL A 33 -3.16 12.74 17.93
N ALA A 34 -1.82 12.75 17.93
CA ALA A 34 -1.03 13.42 18.95
C ALA A 34 -1.39 14.90 19.04
N VAL A 35 -1.50 15.59 17.90
CA VAL A 35 -1.95 16.99 17.86
C VAL A 35 -3.37 17.16 18.41
N MET A 36 -4.31 16.26 18.06
CA MET A 36 -5.67 16.26 18.60
C MET A 36 -5.70 16.05 20.12
N LEU A 37 -4.72 15.36 20.68
CA LEU A 37 -4.55 15.13 22.12
C LEU A 37 -3.74 16.24 22.81
N GLY A 38 -3.36 17.31 22.10
CA GLY A 38 -2.62 18.45 22.63
C GLY A 38 -1.09 18.29 22.66
N ALA A 39 -0.55 17.24 22.04
CA ALA A 39 0.89 17.05 21.93
C ALA A 39 1.44 17.67 20.64
N ALA A 40 2.72 18.07 20.62
CA ALA A 40 3.36 18.65 19.44
C ALA A 40 3.62 17.61 18.32
N SER A 41 3.84 16.35 18.70
CA SER A 41 4.14 15.26 17.76
C SER A 41 3.82 13.89 18.38
N LEU A 42 3.87 12.84 17.57
CA LEU A 42 3.73 11.47 18.05
C LEU A 42 4.81 11.09 19.09
N GLU A 43 5.98 11.69 19.03
CA GLU A 43 7.10 11.39 19.95
C GLU A 43 6.88 12.05 21.33
N SER A 44 6.27 13.24 21.37
CA SER A 44 6.00 13.97 22.60
C SER A 44 4.68 13.58 23.27
N CYS A 45 3.86 12.76 22.63
CA CYS A 45 2.55 12.37 23.16
C CYS A 45 2.68 11.31 24.27
N SER A 46 2.00 11.54 25.39
CA SER A 46 1.97 10.63 26.54
C SER A 46 1.03 9.44 26.30
N TRP A 47 1.42 8.52 25.42
CA TRP A 47 0.60 7.37 25.00
C TRP A 47 0.20 6.43 26.13
N GLY A 48 0.99 6.34 27.19
CA GLY A 48 0.64 5.57 28.40
C GLY A 48 -0.57 6.13 29.15
N SER A 49 -0.83 7.42 29.00
CA SER A 49 -1.99 8.10 29.58
C SER A 49 -3.26 8.03 28.72
N LEU A 50 -3.21 7.35 27.56
CA LEU A 50 -4.38 7.17 26.72
C LEU A 50 -5.46 6.38 27.45
N ARG A 51 -6.71 6.83 27.34
CA ARG A 51 -7.88 6.21 27.96
C ARG A 51 -9.00 6.10 26.93
N ARG A 52 -10.00 5.25 27.21
CA ARG A 52 -11.14 5.01 26.33
C ARG A 52 -11.83 6.31 25.88
N HIS A 53 -12.03 7.26 26.77
CA HIS A 53 -12.69 8.53 26.44
C HIS A 53 -11.88 9.39 25.47
N HIS A 54 -10.54 9.38 25.55
CA HIS A 54 -9.67 10.03 24.57
C HIS A 54 -9.84 9.40 23.17
N VAL A 55 -9.88 8.07 23.11
CA VAL A 55 -10.08 7.34 21.83
C VAL A 55 -11.45 7.66 21.23
N MET A 56 -12.49 7.75 22.05
CA MET A 56 -13.84 8.13 21.62
C MET A 56 -13.87 9.58 21.10
N ALA A 57 -13.27 10.52 21.84
CA ALA A 57 -13.20 11.93 21.43
C ALA A 57 -12.47 12.10 20.09
N VAL A 58 -11.32 11.47 19.93
CA VAL A 58 -10.58 11.47 18.64
C VAL A 58 -11.42 10.87 17.52
N THR A 59 -12.14 9.78 17.80
CA THR A 59 -13.00 9.13 16.80
C THR A 59 -14.13 10.06 16.35
N GLU A 60 -14.74 10.79 17.27
CA GLU A 60 -15.80 11.76 16.97
C GLU A 60 -15.27 12.96 16.18
N LEU A 61 -14.17 13.56 16.61
CA LEU A 61 -13.50 14.64 15.85
C LEU A 61 -13.17 14.23 14.41
N LEU A 62 -12.68 13.00 14.22
CA LEU A 62 -12.40 12.50 12.88
C LEU A 62 -13.68 12.32 12.03
N ARG A 63 -14.81 11.97 12.64
CA ARG A 63 -16.12 11.89 11.98
C ARG A 63 -16.60 13.28 11.55
N ASP A 64 -16.52 14.24 12.44
CA ASP A 64 -16.95 15.62 12.20
C ASP A 64 -16.18 16.29 11.07
N THR A 65 -14.93 15.88 10.84
CA THR A 65 -14.14 16.31 9.67
C THR A 65 -14.58 15.64 8.35
N GLY A 66 -15.66 14.87 8.34
CA GLY A 66 -16.21 14.20 7.15
C GLY A 66 -15.37 13.02 6.62
N ARG A 67 -14.43 12.50 7.40
CA ARG A 67 -13.60 11.37 6.99
C ARG A 67 -14.45 10.12 6.78
N ALA A 68 -14.05 9.30 5.80
CA ALA A 68 -14.74 8.03 5.54
C ALA A 68 -14.62 7.09 6.74
N THR A 69 -15.68 6.34 7.05
CA THR A 69 -15.74 5.36 8.14
C THR A 69 -14.54 4.40 8.15
N ALA A 70 -14.13 3.91 6.98
CA ALA A 70 -12.95 3.05 6.85
C ALA A 70 -11.66 3.75 7.29
N THR A 71 -11.51 5.03 6.98
CA THR A 71 -10.37 5.85 7.42
C THR A 71 -10.38 6.01 8.93
N VAL A 72 -11.51 6.37 9.52
CA VAL A 72 -11.65 6.50 10.99
C VAL A 72 -11.32 5.17 11.68
N ASN A 73 -11.80 4.06 11.15
CA ASN A 73 -11.47 2.72 11.68
C ASN A 73 -9.97 2.39 11.57
N THR A 74 -9.26 2.95 10.59
CA THR A 74 -7.81 2.79 10.50
C THR A 74 -7.09 3.55 11.62
N TYR A 75 -7.53 4.77 11.94
CA TYR A 75 -7.04 5.51 13.11
C TYR A 75 -7.31 4.76 14.41
N LEU A 76 -8.52 4.23 14.57
CA LEU A 76 -8.90 3.43 15.74
C LEU A 76 -8.02 2.18 15.88
N SER A 77 -7.69 1.52 14.77
CA SER A 77 -6.78 0.37 14.77
C SER A 77 -5.37 0.77 15.21
N ALA A 78 -4.87 1.93 14.75
CA ALA A 78 -3.57 2.45 15.18
C ALA A 78 -3.57 2.76 16.70
N LEU A 79 -4.61 3.43 17.22
CA LEU A 79 -4.74 3.72 18.64
C LEU A 79 -4.80 2.47 19.51
N LYS A 80 -5.53 1.43 19.06
CA LYS A 80 -5.55 0.13 19.75
C LYS A 80 -4.18 -0.56 19.73
N GLY A 81 -3.46 -0.43 18.61
CA GLY A 81 -2.09 -0.94 18.50
C GLY A 81 -1.14 -0.26 19.47
N VAL A 82 -1.18 1.08 19.53
CA VAL A 82 -0.36 1.86 20.46
C VAL A 82 -0.72 1.54 21.92
N ALA A 83 -2.01 1.41 22.26
CA ALA A 83 -2.45 1.02 23.59
C ALA A 83 -1.95 -0.36 23.99
N LYS A 84 -1.92 -1.31 23.05
CA LYS A 84 -1.32 -2.64 23.25
C LYS A 84 0.16 -2.55 23.61
N GLU A 85 0.92 -1.76 22.85
CA GLU A 85 2.34 -1.56 23.14
C GLU A 85 2.56 -0.83 24.46
N ALA A 86 1.73 0.17 24.79
CA ALA A 86 1.80 0.86 26.09
C ALA A 86 1.57 -0.11 27.24
N TRP A 87 0.63 -1.05 27.11
CA TRP A 87 0.41 -2.11 28.09
C TRP A 87 1.60 -3.08 28.14
N MET A 88 2.12 -3.54 27.02
CA MET A 88 3.28 -4.44 26.96
C MET A 88 4.54 -3.81 27.57
N LEU A 89 4.71 -2.50 27.43
CA LEU A 89 5.80 -1.72 28.03
C LEU A 89 5.53 -1.34 29.50
N LYS A 90 4.43 -1.82 30.11
CA LYS A 90 4.01 -1.51 31.48
C LYS A 90 3.76 -0.02 31.75
N LEU A 91 3.47 0.75 30.70
CA LEU A 91 3.10 2.17 30.78
C LEU A 91 1.58 2.38 30.88
N MET A 92 0.80 1.32 30.72
CA MET A 92 -0.66 1.30 30.83
C MET A 92 -1.09 0.04 31.58
N ASP A 93 -2.09 0.18 32.45
CA ASP A 93 -2.70 -0.96 33.13
C ASP A 93 -3.57 -1.78 32.16
N VAL A 94 -3.82 -3.04 32.53
CA VAL A 94 -4.59 -3.97 31.70
C VAL A 94 -6.05 -3.56 31.55
N GLU A 95 -6.65 -2.94 32.55
CA GLU A 95 -8.05 -2.50 32.52
C GLU A 95 -8.23 -1.37 31.51
N SER A 96 -7.39 -0.34 31.55
CA SER A 96 -7.35 0.75 30.58
C SER A 96 -7.15 0.24 29.14
N PHE A 97 -6.24 -0.71 28.94
CA PHE A 97 -6.04 -1.34 27.65
C PHE A 97 -7.30 -2.07 27.17
N GLN A 98 -7.94 -2.88 28.02
CA GLN A 98 -9.16 -3.61 27.66
C GLN A 98 -10.32 -2.66 27.32
N HIS A 99 -10.46 -1.57 28.05
CA HIS A 99 -11.46 -0.54 27.76
C HIS A 99 -11.23 0.12 26.40
N ILE A 100 -9.97 0.40 26.01
CA ILE A 100 -9.63 0.92 24.67
C ILE A 100 -9.92 -0.14 23.60
N ARG A 101 -9.51 -1.38 23.82
CA ARG A 101 -9.73 -2.49 22.91
C ARG A 101 -11.22 -2.73 22.63
N ALA A 102 -12.07 -2.54 23.63
CA ALA A 102 -13.53 -2.71 23.54
C ALA A 102 -14.23 -1.62 22.71
N VAL A 103 -13.57 -0.52 22.35
CA VAL A 103 -14.15 0.49 21.45
C VAL A 103 -14.47 -0.16 20.11
N ARG A 104 -15.75 -0.12 19.73
CA ARG A 104 -16.22 -0.75 18.51
C ARG A 104 -15.84 0.05 17.27
N ASN A 105 -15.56 -0.64 16.19
CA ASN A 105 -15.41 -0.02 14.89
C ASN A 105 -16.73 0.63 14.45
N LEU A 106 -16.62 1.75 13.76
CA LEU A 106 -17.78 2.41 13.17
C LEU A 106 -18.37 1.52 12.07
N ARG A 107 -19.70 1.44 12.03
CA ARG A 107 -20.42 0.78 10.96
C ARG A 107 -20.70 1.77 9.84
N GLY A 108 -20.61 1.34 8.62
CA GLY A 108 -20.91 2.12 7.44
C GLY A 108 -20.05 1.66 6.26
N SER A 109 -20.63 1.70 5.09
CA SER A 109 -19.93 1.47 3.82
C SER A 109 -20.24 2.62 2.89
N ARG A 110 -19.25 3.03 2.11
CA ARG A 110 -19.45 3.91 0.96
C ARG A 110 -19.25 3.09 -0.30
N LEU A 111 -19.97 3.41 -1.35
CA LEU A 111 -19.71 2.81 -2.64
C LEU A 111 -18.24 3.02 -3.03
N PRO A 112 -17.60 2.02 -3.64
CA PRO A 112 -16.25 2.18 -4.16
C PRO A 112 -16.17 3.41 -5.07
N ARG A 113 -15.09 4.18 -4.98
CA ARG A 113 -14.87 5.33 -5.87
C ARG A 113 -14.54 4.90 -7.31
N GLY A 114 -14.06 3.66 -7.47
CA GLY A 114 -13.79 3.07 -8.77
C GLY A 114 -14.99 2.32 -9.32
N ARG A 115 -15.06 2.21 -10.63
CA ARG A 115 -16.00 1.36 -11.33
C ARG A 115 -15.29 0.30 -12.16
N ALA A 116 -15.96 -0.75 -12.50
CA ALA A 116 -15.47 -1.68 -13.51
C ALA A 116 -15.46 -0.99 -14.89
N LEU A 117 -14.39 -1.24 -15.64
CA LEU A 117 -14.32 -0.80 -17.05
C LEU A 117 -15.09 -1.79 -17.92
N PRO A 118 -16.02 -1.31 -18.78
CA PRO A 118 -16.66 -2.19 -19.74
C PRO A 118 -15.67 -2.61 -20.83
N PRO A 119 -15.93 -3.73 -21.55
CA PRO A 119 -15.02 -4.24 -22.57
C PRO A 119 -14.65 -3.23 -23.65
N GLU A 120 -15.57 -2.33 -24.01
CA GLU A 120 -15.34 -1.28 -25.01
C GLU A 120 -14.26 -0.29 -24.56
N GLU A 121 -14.31 0.15 -23.31
CA GLU A 121 -13.30 1.06 -22.77
C GLU A 121 -11.93 0.37 -22.66
N ILE A 122 -11.91 -0.91 -22.29
CA ILE A 122 -10.66 -1.69 -22.27
C ILE A 122 -10.07 -1.77 -23.68
N ARG A 123 -10.90 -2.04 -24.72
CA ARG A 123 -10.45 -2.02 -26.10
C ARG A 123 -9.91 -0.66 -26.53
N SER A 124 -10.59 0.42 -26.16
CA SER A 124 -10.15 1.79 -26.46
C SER A 124 -8.82 2.15 -25.81
N LEU A 125 -8.58 1.67 -24.56
CA LEU A 125 -7.30 1.86 -23.88
C LEU A 125 -6.16 1.16 -24.63
N PHE A 126 -6.35 -0.09 -25.06
CA PHE A 126 -5.35 -0.80 -25.85
C PHE A 126 -5.13 -0.13 -27.21
N ALA A 127 -6.20 0.28 -27.89
CA ALA A 127 -6.10 0.99 -29.18
C ALA A 127 -5.32 2.30 -29.04
N ALA A 128 -5.51 3.04 -27.96
CA ALA A 128 -4.74 4.26 -27.69
C ALA A 128 -3.25 4.00 -27.47
N CYS A 129 -2.90 2.92 -26.74
CA CYS A 129 -1.51 2.54 -26.57
C CYS A 129 -0.88 2.02 -27.88
N GLU A 130 -1.64 1.27 -28.67
CA GLU A 130 -1.17 0.68 -29.94
C GLU A 130 -1.09 1.71 -31.07
N ALA A 131 -1.78 2.84 -30.97
CA ALA A 131 -1.66 3.97 -31.90
C ALA A 131 -0.45 4.87 -31.61
N ASP A 132 0.20 4.69 -30.44
CA ASP A 132 1.45 5.35 -30.09
C ASP A 132 2.62 4.43 -30.44
N ASP A 133 3.26 4.70 -31.57
CA ASP A 133 4.42 3.90 -32.07
C ASP A 133 5.70 4.10 -31.24
N SER A 134 5.67 4.93 -30.18
CA SER A 134 6.81 5.14 -29.30
C SER A 134 7.03 3.95 -28.35
N SER A 135 8.22 3.88 -27.79
CA SER A 135 8.53 2.92 -26.70
C SER A 135 7.57 3.01 -25.52
N ILE A 136 6.97 4.20 -25.29
CA ILE A 136 5.97 4.42 -24.22
C ILE A 136 4.68 3.67 -24.55
N GLY A 137 4.17 3.78 -25.79
CA GLY A 137 2.96 3.07 -26.22
C GLY A 137 3.11 1.55 -26.09
N ILE A 138 4.25 1.01 -26.55
CA ILE A 138 4.55 -0.42 -26.45
C ILE A 138 4.62 -0.88 -24.99
N ARG A 139 5.31 -0.13 -24.11
CA ARG A 139 5.40 -0.40 -22.67
C ARG A 139 4.03 -0.38 -22.01
N ASP A 140 3.26 0.65 -22.28
CA ASP A 140 1.98 0.88 -21.60
C ASP A 140 0.95 -0.17 -22.04
N ALA A 141 0.95 -0.59 -23.32
CA ALA A 141 0.15 -1.73 -23.80
C ALA A 141 0.51 -3.03 -23.07
N ALA A 142 1.80 -3.31 -22.90
CA ALA A 142 2.26 -4.49 -22.16
C ALA A 142 1.91 -4.43 -20.68
N MET A 143 2.09 -3.28 -20.03
CA MET A 143 1.77 -3.08 -18.62
C MET A 143 0.25 -3.22 -18.36
N LEU A 144 -0.59 -2.61 -19.19
CA LEU A 144 -2.05 -2.77 -19.11
C LEU A 144 -2.46 -4.23 -19.32
N ALA A 145 -1.85 -4.92 -20.28
CA ALA A 145 -2.14 -6.33 -20.56
C ALA A 145 -1.79 -7.22 -19.36
N VAL A 146 -0.66 -6.98 -18.70
CA VAL A 146 -0.24 -7.73 -17.50
C VAL A 146 -1.18 -7.43 -16.32
N ILE A 147 -1.52 -6.16 -16.08
CA ILE A 147 -2.42 -5.77 -14.98
C ILE A 147 -3.82 -6.39 -15.18
N LEU A 148 -4.39 -6.26 -16.38
CA LEU A 148 -5.76 -6.72 -16.66
C LEU A 148 -5.82 -8.23 -16.88
N GLY A 149 -4.90 -8.79 -17.67
CA GLY A 149 -4.90 -10.21 -18.04
C GLY A 149 -4.51 -11.14 -16.90
N CYS A 150 -3.60 -10.71 -16.02
CA CYS A 150 -3.14 -11.49 -14.87
C CYS A 150 -3.76 -11.07 -13.54
N GLY A 151 -4.63 -10.07 -13.53
CA GLY A 151 -5.28 -9.56 -12.32
C GLY A 151 -4.30 -9.00 -11.29
N LEU A 152 -3.22 -8.35 -11.74
CA LEU A 152 -2.20 -7.83 -10.85
C LEU A 152 -2.62 -6.49 -10.21
N ARG A 153 -2.19 -6.30 -8.96
CA ARG A 153 -2.23 -4.97 -8.37
C ARG A 153 -1.16 -4.09 -9.02
N ARG A 154 -1.39 -2.79 -9.10
CA ARG A 154 -0.40 -1.84 -9.63
C ARG A 154 0.99 -2.02 -9.00
N SER A 155 1.06 -2.21 -7.68
CA SER A 155 2.33 -2.42 -6.98
C SER A 155 2.99 -3.76 -7.30
N GLU A 156 2.23 -4.79 -7.61
CA GLU A 156 2.74 -6.08 -8.05
C GLU A 156 3.34 -5.96 -9.45
N ALA A 157 2.61 -5.34 -10.38
CA ALA A 157 3.10 -5.13 -11.75
C ALA A 157 4.40 -4.30 -11.80
N VAL A 158 4.45 -3.19 -11.05
CA VAL A 158 5.67 -2.36 -10.97
C VAL A 158 6.82 -3.09 -10.27
N GLY A 159 6.51 -4.02 -9.38
CA GLY A 159 7.50 -4.80 -8.63
C GLY A 159 8.15 -5.94 -9.42
N LEU A 160 7.65 -6.29 -10.61
CA LEU A 160 8.19 -7.40 -11.40
C LEU A 160 9.59 -7.10 -11.96
N ASP A 161 10.43 -8.10 -11.93
CA ASP A 161 11.71 -8.15 -12.64
C ASP A 161 11.62 -9.12 -13.85
N LEU A 162 12.56 -9.05 -14.77
CA LEU A 162 12.58 -9.92 -15.94
C LEU A 162 12.66 -11.40 -15.56
N CYS A 163 13.41 -11.73 -14.52
CA CYS A 163 13.56 -13.10 -13.99
C CYS A 163 12.26 -13.66 -13.37
N ASP A 164 11.23 -12.85 -13.18
CA ASP A 164 9.92 -13.31 -12.69
C ASP A 164 9.07 -13.96 -13.81
N ILE A 165 9.52 -13.88 -15.05
CA ILE A 165 8.83 -14.52 -16.17
C ILE A 165 9.17 -16.01 -16.21
N VAL A 166 8.16 -16.85 -16.08
CA VAL A 166 8.24 -18.30 -16.29
C VAL A 166 7.77 -18.58 -17.72
N THR A 167 8.72 -18.59 -18.66
CA THR A 167 8.46 -18.63 -20.11
C THR A 167 7.70 -19.87 -20.53
N ASP A 168 8.09 -21.05 -20.04
CA ASP A 168 7.51 -22.34 -20.42
C ASP A 168 6.03 -22.45 -20.04
N GLU A 169 5.65 -21.82 -18.93
CA GLU A 169 4.28 -21.80 -18.43
C GLU A 169 3.49 -20.57 -18.89
N ARG A 170 4.12 -19.61 -19.55
CA ARG A 170 3.56 -18.27 -19.82
C ARG A 170 2.96 -17.65 -18.57
N ALA A 171 3.72 -17.66 -17.49
CA ALA A 171 3.30 -17.17 -16.18
C ALA A 171 4.27 -16.13 -15.64
N LEU A 172 3.78 -15.34 -14.68
CA LEU A 172 4.58 -14.41 -13.88
C LEU A 172 4.62 -14.91 -12.44
N ARG A 173 5.81 -14.95 -11.85
CA ARG A 173 5.98 -15.14 -10.42
C ARG A 173 5.69 -13.81 -9.72
N VAL A 174 4.62 -13.75 -8.94
CA VAL A 174 4.14 -12.51 -8.34
C VAL A 174 4.24 -12.59 -6.82
N LEU A 175 4.97 -11.66 -6.23
CA LEU A 175 5.05 -11.50 -4.79
C LEU A 175 3.91 -10.62 -4.28
N GLY A 176 2.96 -11.22 -3.58
CA GLY A 176 1.77 -10.56 -3.06
C GLY A 176 1.93 -10.05 -1.62
N LYS A 177 0.83 -9.55 -1.06
CA LYS A 177 0.77 -9.08 0.33
C LYS A 177 1.17 -10.19 1.31
N GLY A 178 2.04 -9.88 2.25
CA GLY A 178 2.50 -10.81 3.28
C GLY A 178 3.58 -11.78 2.79
N ASN A 179 4.33 -11.39 1.76
CA ASN A 179 5.43 -12.19 1.19
C ASN A 179 4.97 -13.55 0.63
N LYS A 180 3.74 -13.58 0.09
CA LYS A 180 3.18 -14.79 -0.53
C LYS A 180 3.41 -14.75 -2.03
N GLU A 181 4.09 -15.75 -2.55
CA GLU A 181 4.28 -15.93 -3.98
C GLU A 181 3.09 -16.66 -4.62
N ARG A 182 2.80 -16.30 -5.86
CA ARG A 182 1.87 -17.04 -6.72
C ARG A 182 2.30 -16.95 -8.18
N LEU A 183 1.88 -17.91 -8.96
CA LEU A 183 1.95 -17.82 -10.42
C LEU A 183 0.69 -17.12 -10.95
N ALA A 184 0.89 -16.19 -11.86
CA ALA A 184 -0.17 -15.51 -12.59
C ALA A 184 -0.04 -15.82 -14.07
N TYR A 185 -0.91 -16.69 -14.59
CA TYR A 185 -0.86 -17.16 -15.97
C TYR A 185 -1.31 -16.07 -16.94
N MET A 186 -0.61 -15.94 -18.04
CA MET A 186 -0.84 -14.92 -19.05
C MET A 186 -1.72 -15.44 -20.19
N PRO A 187 -2.87 -14.79 -20.46
CA PRO A 187 -3.60 -15.01 -21.71
C PRO A 187 -2.72 -14.72 -22.94
N ALA A 188 -3.03 -15.33 -24.07
CA ALA A 188 -2.22 -15.21 -25.29
C ALA A 188 -1.96 -13.75 -25.70
N GLY A 189 -2.97 -12.89 -25.66
CA GLY A 189 -2.82 -11.46 -26.00
C GLY A 189 -1.96 -10.69 -24.99
N THR A 190 -1.93 -11.11 -23.73
CA THR A 190 -1.03 -10.54 -22.71
C THR A 190 0.40 -10.94 -23.00
N TRP A 191 0.63 -12.23 -23.30
CA TRP A 191 1.95 -12.74 -23.64
C TRP A 191 2.53 -12.07 -24.88
N GLN A 192 1.73 -11.89 -25.94
CA GLN A 192 2.16 -11.22 -27.16
C GLN A 192 2.62 -9.78 -26.92
N ARG A 193 1.86 -8.99 -26.16
CA ARG A 193 2.23 -7.60 -25.84
C ARG A 193 3.46 -7.53 -24.94
N LEU A 194 3.56 -8.43 -23.98
CA LEU A 194 4.74 -8.51 -23.12
C LEU A 194 6.00 -8.87 -23.90
N ARG A 195 5.91 -9.86 -24.80
CA ARG A 195 7.03 -10.23 -25.68
C ARG A 195 7.43 -9.07 -26.58
N LYS A 196 6.46 -8.38 -27.21
CA LYS A 196 6.74 -7.19 -28.02
C LYS A 196 7.50 -6.13 -27.23
N TRP A 197 7.10 -5.85 -25.98
CA TRP A 197 7.82 -4.93 -25.10
C TRP A 197 9.27 -5.38 -24.86
N ILE A 198 9.48 -6.65 -24.58
CA ILE A 198 10.81 -7.19 -24.28
C ILE A 198 11.68 -7.18 -25.53
N ASP A 199 11.15 -7.69 -26.63
CA ASP A 199 11.92 -7.93 -27.85
C ASP A 199 12.26 -6.62 -28.58
N ASP A 200 11.31 -5.68 -28.67
CA ASP A 200 11.45 -4.45 -29.47
C ASP A 200 12.08 -3.29 -28.69
N VAL A 201 11.92 -3.25 -27.34
CA VAL A 201 12.27 -2.05 -26.57
C VAL A 201 13.12 -2.35 -25.34
N ARG A 202 12.63 -3.21 -24.43
CA ARG A 202 13.24 -3.39 -23.10
C ARG A 202 14.57 -4.14 -23.18
N GLY A 203 14.65 -5.13 -24.03
CA GLY A 203 15.78 -6.06 -24.10
C GLY A 203 15.81 -7.08 -22.95
N GLU A 204 16.78 -7.99 -23.01
CA GLU A 204 16.89 -9.15 -22.10
C GLU A 204 17.81 -8.91 -20.90
N LYS A 205 18.28 -7.70 -20.68
CA LYS A 205 19.15 -7.37 -19.53
C LYS A 205 18.38 -7.51 -18.22
N ASP A 206 19.01 -8.13 -17.23
CA ASP A 206 18.42 -8.28 -15.88
C ASP A 206 17.96 -6.95 -15.28
N GLY A 207 16.93 -7.02 -14.45
CA GLY A 207 16.36 -5.87 -13.75
C GLY A 207 14.86 -5.73 -13.95
N PRO A 208 14.30 -4.55 -13.66
CA PRO A 208 12.85 -4.29 -13.68
C PRO A 208 12.21 -4.68 -15.01
N LEU A 209 11.09 -5.38 -14.97
CA LEU A 209 10.34 -5.75 -16.17
C LEU A 209 9.80 -4.50 -16.87
N PHE A 210 9.28 -3.55 -16.13
CA PHE A 210 8.80 -2.26 -16.64
C PHE A 210 9.70 -1.14 -16.15
N THR A 211 10.39 -0.50 -17.09
CA THR A 211 11.34 0.57 -16.81
C THR A 211 10.77 1.94 -17.12
N ARG A 212 11.30 2.96 -16.47
CA ARG A 212 10.98 4.34 -16.80
C ARG A 212 11.61 4.72 -18.13
N ILE A 213 10.83 5.38 -18.98
CA ILE A 213 11.30 5.96 -20.25
C ILE A 213 11.42 7.48 -20.03
N ARG A 214 12.60 8.02 -20.33
CA ARG A 214 12.87 9.47 -20.29
C ARG A 214 12.60 10.11 -21.66
N ARG A 215 12.71 11.44 -21.72
CA ARG A 215 12.65 12.19 -22.98
C ARG A 215 13.58 11.56 -24.02
N PHE A 216 13.17 11.53 -25.30
CA PHE A 216 13.87 10.92 -26.41
C PHE A 216 14.00 9.38 -26.32
N ASP A 217 12.97 8.71 -25.84
CA ASP A 217 12.89 7.24 -25.79
C ASP A 217 14.07 6.53 -25.07
N THR A 218 14.71 7.24 -24.14
CA THR A 218 15.85 6.68 -23.40
C THR A 218 15.33 5.84 -22.22
N LEU A 219 15.60 4.54 -22.26
CA LEU A 219 15.34 3.62 -21.15
C LEU A 219 16.27 3.93 -19.97
N THR A 220 15.73 3.88 -18.76
CA THR A 220 16.53 3.92 -17.53
C THR A 220 16.43 2.55 -16.84
N ASN A 221 17.46 2.18 -16.07
CA ASN A 221 17.42 0.93 -15.28
C ASN A 221 16.57 1.07 -14.02
N ASP A 222 15.81 2.17 -13.85
CA ASP A 222 14.95 2.45 -12.70
C ASP A 222 13.49 2.10 -13.01
N ARG A 223 12.76 1.78 -11.94
CA ARG A 223 11.29 1.56 -11.96
C ARG A 223 10.52 2.86 -11.99
#